data_b49717e4058929c19521455bcddcbe89
#
_entry.id   b49717e4058929c19521455bcddcbe89
#
_cell.length_a   1.000
_cell.length_b   1.000
_cell.length_c   1.000
_cell.angle_alpha   90.00
_cell.angle_beta   90.00
_cell.angle_gamma   90.00
#
_symmetry.space_group_name_H-M   'P 1'
#
loop_
_entity.id
_entity.type
_entity.pdbx_description
1 polymer ?
#
loop_
_entity_poly.entity_id
_entity_poly.type
_entity_poly.pdbx_seq_one_letter_code
_entity_poly.pdbx_strand_id
1 'polypeptide(L)'
;SYSELENVKEFNDRHGKKHVKFQQVYQGIPVWGKTVVSHFEPEGDLYLINARFSPSPKELDLSQINYLKDQAIQIALDNIGTFSTVAEFNDEMRALLSYDSPVSKQYIWIEKDVRTPHLIWHVQVRPNAVDNWYYFIDAKTGEILEKYNNTQSDGPASGTATDLNEVQQTVHSYEISGWYYMIDSSRPIWQGGSLPGTPLGGLWTLRYQGESLYYAYSDNVNTWEADQVSAHSNTGYVFQYFYDTFGRLGIDSTGSTIISVVNVTSGGQPMDNAYWNGAYMAYGDGDILFNPLAGALDVAAHEMTHGIVERTVGLEYKFQSGALNESFADIFGAMVDRDDWQIGEMIIANTDNYSSGALRDLSAPHQGGNNYYDAGWQPAH
;
A
#
# COMPACT_ATOMS: atom_id res chain seq x y z
N SER A 1 -36.70 -8.38 8.74
CA SER A 1 -37.99 -7.69 8.96
C SER A 1 -37.93 -6.36 8.19
N TYR A 2 -39.00 -5.97 7.51
CA TYR A 2 -39.10 -4.69 6.77
C TYR A 2 -38.84 -3.47 7.68
N SER A 3 -38.98 -3.62 8.98
CA SER A 3 -38.72 -2.58 9.97
C SER A 3 -37.25 -2.23 10.19
N GLU A 4 -36.34 -2.97 9.59
CA GLU A 4 -34.87 -2.74 9.72
C GLU A 4 -34.24 -2.06 8.50
N LEU A 5 -35.04 -1.75 7.48
CA LEU A 5 -34.58 -1.03 6.28
C LEU A 5 -35.46 0.21 6.07
N GLU A 6 -34.80 1.35 5.98
CA GLU A 6 -35.43 2.64 5.65
C GLU A 6 -34.99 3.08 4.27
N ASN A 7 -35.94 3.43 3.39
CA ASN A 7 -35.64 3.95 2.06
C ASN A 7 -35.07 5.37 2.19
N VAL A 8 -33.85 5.56 1.72
CA VAL A 8 -33.16 6.86 1.82
C VAL A 8 -32.97 7.55 0.48
N LYS A 9 -33.05 6.82 -0.63
CA LYS A 9 -32.89 7.42 -1.97
C LYS A 9 -33.40 6.49 -3.07
N GLU A 10 -34.12 7.08 -4.04
CA GLU A 10 -34.47 6.44 -5.32
C GLU A 10 -33.96 7.29 -6.48
N PHE A 11 -33.42 6.67 -7.50
CA PHE A 11 -33.01 7.36 -8.73
C PHE A 11 -33.02 6.41 -9.92
N ASN A 12 -33.17 6.96 -11.12
CA ASN A 12 -32.99 6.22 -12.36
C ASN A 12 -31.66 6.59 -13.00
N ASP A 13 -30.99 5.61 -13.59
CA ASP A 13 -29.78 5.86 -14.35
C ASP A 13 -30.10 6.29 -15.81
N ARG A 14 -29.06 6.59 -16.58
CA ARG A 14 -29.21 6.99 -18.00
C ARG A 14 -29.81 5.92 -18.92
N HIS A 15 -29.91 4.67 -18.45
CA HIS A 15 -30.48 3.54 -19.19
C HIS A 15 -31.90 3.23 -18.73
N GLY A 16 -32.52 4.06 -17.88
CA GLY A 16 -33.85 3.91 -17.35
C GLY A 16 -33.99 2.88 -16.23
N LYS A 17 -32.88 2.31 -15.73
CA LYS A 17 -32.89 1.36 -14.62
C LYS A 17 -33.11 2.10 -13.30
N LYS A 18 -33.98 1.56 -12.46
CA LYS A 18 -34.28 2.14 -11.14
C LYS A 18 -33.36 1.55 -10.07
N HIS A 19 -32.84 2.44 -9.24
CA HIS A 19 -32.02 2.08 -8.09
C HIS A 19 -32.67 2.59 -6.79
N VAL A 20 -32.83 1.70 -5.81
CA VAL A 20 -33.40 2.05 -4.50
C VAL A 20 -32.38 1.76 -3.43
N LYS A 21 -31.96 2.79 -2.71
CA LYS A 21 -30.99 2.70 -1.61
C LYS A 21 -31.73 2.70 -0.28
N PHE A 22 -31.45 1.70 0.54
CA PHE A 22 -31.95 1.56 1.90
C PHE A 22 -30.80 1.70 2.89
N GLN A 23 -31.08 2.32 4.02
CA GLN A 23 -30.25 2.36 5.22
C GLN A 23 -30.74 1.28 6.19
N GLN A 24 -29.81 0.46 6.72
CA GLN A 24 -30.17 -0.40 7.83
C GLN A 24 -30.41 0.45 9.09
N VAL A 25 -31.53 0.22 9.76
CA VAL A 25 -31.89 0.86 11.03
C VAL A 25 -32.19 -0.19 12.09
N TYR A 26 -31.97 0.16 13.36
CA TYR A 26 -32.37 -0.64 14.51
C TYR A 26 -33.11 0.27 15.49
N GLN A 27 -34.35 -0.02 15.73
CA GLN A 27 -35.27 0.81 16.56
C GLN A 27 -35.26 2.30 16.13
N GLY A 28 -35.19 2.57 14.81
CA GLY A 28 -35.17 3.91 14.24
C GLY A 28 -33.82 4.60 14.24
N ILE A 29 -32.76 3.99 14.77
CA ILE A 29 -31.38 4.54 14.72
C ILE A 29 -30.63 3.88 13.56
N PRO A 30 -29.99 4.65 12.64
CA PRO A 30 -29.26 4.09 11.53
C PRO A 30 -28.00 3.34 11.99
N VAL A 31 -27.70 2.22 11.33
CA VAL A 31 -26.48 1.45 11.55
C VAL A 31 -25.41 1.97 10.61
N TRP A 32 -24.30 2.45 11.15
CA TRP A 32 -23.22 3.09 10.39
C TRP A 32 -22.65 2.19 9.29
N GLY A 33 -22.58 2.73 8.07
CA GLY A 33 -21.99 2.04 6.91
C GLY A 33 -22.79 0.82 6.42
N LYS A 34 -24.02 0.59 6.92
CA LYS A 34 -24.85 -0.56 6.54
C LYS A 34 -25.98 -0.12 5.62
N THR A 35 -25.82 -0.42 4.34
CA THR A 35 -26.77 -0.03 3.29
C THR A 35 -27.09 -1.21 2.37
N VAL A 36 -28.25 -1.17 1.77
CA VAL A 36 -28.69 -2.11 0.72
C VAL A 36 -29.09 -1.28 -0.51
N VAL A 37 -28.63 -1.65 -1.67
CA VAL A 37 -29.06 -1.05 -2.94
C VAL A 37 -29.69 -2.13 -3.80
N SER A 38 -30.97 -1.98 -4.13
CA SER A 38 -31.70 -2.83 -5.05
C SER A 38 -31.74 -2.19 -6.42
N HIS A 39 -31.47 -2.96 -7.45
CA HIS A 39 -31.36 -2.51 -8.85
C HIS A 39 -32.43 -3.20 -9.68
N PHE A 40 -33.23 -2.42 -10.42
CA PHE A 40 -34.34 -2.89 -11.20
C PHE A 40 -34.17 -2.54 -12.67
N GLU A 41 -34.57 -3.45 -13.56
CA GLU A 41 -34.71 -3.19 -14.98
C GLU A 41 -35.81 -2.13 -15.24
N PRO A 42 -35.84 -1.50 -16.42
CA PRO A 42 -36.87 -0.51 -16.75
C PRO A 42 -38.31 -1.04 -16.63
N GLU A 43 -38.49 -2.35 -16.82
CA GLU A 43 -39.77 -3.04 -16.68
C GLU A 43 -40.19 -3.29 -15.22
N GLY A 44 -39.27 -3.06 -14.27
CA GLY A 44 -39.51 -3.17 -12.84
C GLY A 44 -39.00 -4.46 -12.21
N ASP A 45 -38.34 -5.33 -12.99
CA ASP A 45 -37.80 -6.59 -12.48
C ASP A 45 -36.49 -6.36 -11.70
N LEU A 46 -36.40 -6.94 -10.49
CA LEU A 46 -35.20 -6.89 -9.66
C LEU A 46 -34.10 -7.79 -10.27
N TYR A 47 -32.93 -7.22 -10.64
CA TYR A 47 -31.85 -7.99 -11.23
C TYR A 47 -30.59 -8.07 -10.38
N LEU A 48 -30.39 -7.14 -9.40
CA LEU A 48 -29.20 -7.13 -8.55
C LEU A 48 -29.50 -6.50 -7.18
N ILE A 49 -28.87 -7.05 -6.13
CA ILE A 49 -28.83 -6.45 -4.80
C ILE A 49 -27.39 -6.35 -4.34
N ASN A 50 -26.92 -5.14 -4.04
CA ASN A 50 -25.67 -4.87 -3.35
C ASN A 50 -25.96 -4.56 -1.90
N ALA A 51 -25.41 -5.33 -0.96
CA ALA A 51 -25.74 -5.17 0.45
C ALA A 51 -24.48 -5.19 1.35
N ARG A 52 -24.39 -4.20 2.23
CA ARG A 52 -23.60 -4.26 3.46
C ARG A 52 -24.59 -4.29 4.63
N PHE A 53 -24.87 -5.46 5.15
CA PHE A 53 -25.86 -5.67 6.20
C PHE A 53 -25.23 -6.42 7.38
N SER A 54 -25.66 -6.12 8.59
CA SER A 54 -25.22 -6.81 9.81
C SER A 54 -26.42 -7.40 10.55
N PRO A 55 -26.24 -8.51 11.31
CA PRO A 55 -27.27 -8.98 12.21
C PRO A 55 -27.71 -7.87 13.17
N SER A 56 -29.01 -7.84 13.49
CA SER A 56 -29.56 -6.84 14.42
C SER A 56 -28.88 -6.96 15.79
N PRO A 57 -28.45 -5.85 16.40
CA PRO A 57 -27.76 -5.83 17.70
C PRO A 57 -28.75 -6.02 18.87
N LYS A 58 -29.26 -7.24 19.04
CA LYS A 58 -30.35 -7.57 19.98
C LYS A 58 -30.08 -7.23 21.45
N GLU A 59 -28.82 -7.10 21.85
CA GLU A 59 -28.37 -6.85 23.22
C GLU A 59 -28.00 -5.38 23.50
N LEU A 60 -28.14 -4.49 22.51
CA LEU A 60 -27.80 -3.08 22.69
C LEU A 60 -28.94 -2.33 23.39
N ASP A 61 -28.65 -1.85 24.61
CA ASP A 61 -29.56 -1.00 25.37
C ASP A 61 -29.46 0.47 24.94
N LEU A 62 -30.42 0.92 24.15
CA LEU A 62 -30.48 2.29 23.63
C LEU A 62 -30.92 3.34 24.66
N SER A 63 -31.32 2.93 25.87
CA SER A 63 -31.76 3.85 26.94
C SER A 63 -30.59 4.46 27.72
N GLN A 64 -29.39 3.88 27.63
CA GLN A 64 -28.20 4.31 28.38
C GLN A 64 -27.45 5.40 27.66
N ILE A 65 -28.02 6.61 27.55
CA ILE A 65 -27.35 7.79 27.01
C ILE A 65 -26.96 8.68 28.20
N ASN A 66 -25.68 8.68 28.53
CA ASN A 66 -25.12 9.54 29.58
C ASN A 66 -24.51 10.83 29.02
N TYR A 67 -24.06 10.80 27.77
CA TYR A 67 -23.46 11.93 27.04
C TYR A 67 -24.44 12.39 25.95
N LEU A 68 -24.86 13.63 26.05
CA LEU A 68 -25.76 14.26 25.09
C LEU A 68 -24.97 14.81 23.88
N LYS A 69 -25.68 15.19 22.84
CA LYS A 69 -25.12 15.72 21.60
C LYS A 69 -24.02 16.77 21.79
N ASP A 70 -24.29 17.77 22.63
CA ASP A 70 -23.38 18.91 22.83
C ASP A 70 -22.13 18.50 23.62
N GLN A 71 -22.25 17.55 24.54
CA GLN A 71 -21.12 16.99 25.26
C GLN A 71 -20.21 16.16 24.33
N ALA A 72 -20.79 15.40 23.41
CA ALA A 72 -20.01 14.67 22.40
C ALA A 72 -19.27 15.63 21.46
N ILE A 73 -19.92 16.73 21.05
CA ILE A 73 -19.24 17.77 20.26
C ILE A 73 -18.07 18.38 21.07
N GLN A 74 -18.27 18.66 22.35
CA GLN A 74 -17.21 19.23 23.18
C GLN A 74 -16.02 18.26 23.33
N ILE A 75 -16.28 16.96 23.53
CA ILE A 75 -15.23 15.93 23.57
C ILE A 75 -14.40 15.92 22.27
N ALA A 76 -15.06 16.03 21.12
CA ALA A 76 -14.37 16.10 19.84
C ALA A 76 -13.52 17.38 19.71
N LEU A 77 -14.06 18.53 20.11
CA LEU A 77 -13.35 19.81 20.08
C LEU A 77 -12.16 19.83 21.02
N ASP A 78 -12.30 19.34 22.23
CA ASP A 78 -11.21 19.24 23.22
C ASP A 78 -10.09 18.32 22.69
N ASN A 79 -10.44 17.19 22.10
CA ASN A 79 -9.46 16.30 21.50
C ASN A 79 -8.73 16.96 20.31
N ILE A 80 -9.44 17.63 19.40
CA ILE A 80 -8.82 18.37 18.28
C ILE A 80 -7.88 19.44 18.82
N GLY A 81 -8.26 20.15 19.85
CA GLY A 81 -7.46 21.20 20.48
C GLY A 81 -6.09 20.73 20.99
N THR A 82 -5.88 19.41 21.16
CA THR A 82 -4.59 18.84 21.57
C THR A 82 -3.56 18.81 20.44
N PHE A 83 -3.96 18.84 19.17
CA PHE A 83 -3.08 18.72 18.01
C PHE A 83 -3.35 19.71 16.88
N SER A 84 -4.45 20.46 16.92
CA SER A 84 -4.81 21.47 15.91
C SER A 84 -5.53 22.64 16.57
N THR A 85 -5.41 23.83 15.97
CA THR A 85 -6.18 25.00 16.38
C THR A 85 -7.51 25.02 15.63
N VAL A 86 -8.62 25.16 16.35
CA VAL A 86 -9.94 25.32 15.74
C VAL A 86 -10.11 26.79 15.31
N ALA A 87 -10.16 27.02 14.01
CA ALA A 87 -10.36 28.35 13.43
C ALA A 87 -11.84 28.78 13.45
N GLU A 88 -12.09 30.06 13.62
CA GLU A 88 -13.39 30.64 13.36
C GLU A 88 -13.54 30.93 11.86
N PHE A 89 -14.62 30.43 11.24
CA PHE A 89 -14.91 30.72 9.84
C PHE A 89 -15.79 31.94 9.69
N ASN A 90 -15.47 32.78 8.72
CA ASN A 90 -16.35 33.86 8.26
C ASN A 90 -17.51 33.29 7.40
N ASP A 91 -18.49 34.08 7.07
CA ASP A 91 -19.69 33.64 6.35
C ASP A 91 -19.37 33.10 4.94
N GLU A 92 -18.37 33.65 4.26
CA GLU A 92 -17.92 33.19 2.94
C GLU A 92 -17.34 31.81 3.02
N MET A 93 -16.50 31.53 4.02
CA MET A 93 -15.90 30.23 4.24
C MET A 93 -16.92 29.17 4.68
N ARG A 94 -17.88 29.56 5.53
CA ARG A 94 -19.00 28.68 5.93
C ARG A 94 -19.84 28.26 4.73
N ALA A 95 -20.16 29.21 3.84
CA ALA A 95 -20.90 28.94 2.62
C ALA A 95 -20.13 28.00 1.68
N LEU A 96 -18.81 28.26 1.48
CA LEU A 96 -17.94 27.44 0.64
C LEU A 96 -17.85 26.00 1.13
N LEU A 97 -17.66 25.80 2.44
CA LEU A 97 -17.51 24.49 3.06
C LEU A 97 -18.86 23.80 3.32
N SER A 98 -19.99 24.50 3.13
CA SER A 98 -21.31 24.05 3.57
C SER A 98 -21.29 23.57 5.03
N TYR A 99 -20.63 24.35 5.89
CA TYR A 99 -20.38 23.98 7.29
C TYR A 99 -20.46 25.20 8.21
N ASP A 100 -21.49 25.25 9.04
CA ASP A 100 -21.70 26.35 9.99
C ASP A 100 -21.08 26.07 11.36
N SER A 101 -21.19 24.83 11.84
CA SER A 101 -20.72 24.39 13.15
C SER A 101 -20.58 22.87 13.19
N PRO A 102 -19.97 22.29 14.23
CA PRO A 102 -19.89 20.86 14.40
C PRO A 102 -21.25 20.15 14.28
N VAL A 103 -21.31 19.11 13.49
CA VAL A 103 -22.52 18.33 13.26
C VAL A 103 -22.42 17.00 14.02
N SER A 104 -23.48 16.62 14.75
CA SER A 104 -23.53 15.36 15.45
C SER A 104 -24.83 14.63 15.16
N LYS A 105 -24.73 13.32 14.86
CA LYS A 105 -25.85 12.41 14.63
C LYS A 105 -25.65 11.11 15.39
N GLN A 106 -26.74 10.51 15.85
CA GLN A 106 -26.69 9.18 16.45
C GLN A 106 -26.61 8.09 15.39
N TYR A 107 -25.77 7.10 15.66
CA TYR A 107 -25.69 5.86 14.90
C TYR A 107 -25.47 4.68 15.84
N ILE A 108 -25.77 3.49 15.35
CA ILE A 108 -25.24 2.26 15.89
C ILE A 108 -23.97 1.97 15.09
N TRP A 109 -22.84 1.88 15.75
CA TRP A 109 -21.54 1.53 15.17
C TRP A 109 -21.14 0.13 15.65
N ILE A 110 -20.68 -0.71 14.74
CA ILE A 110 -20.28 -2.08 15.03
C ILE A 110 -18.78 -2.17 14.81
N GLU A 111 -18.05 -2.38 15.88
CA GLU A 111 -16.59 -2.50 15.84
C GLU A 111 -16.16 -3.66 14.93
N LYS A 112 -15.15 -3.41 14.08
CA LYS A 112 -14.78 -4.29 12.97
C LYS A 112 -14.32 -5.68 13.44
N ASP A 113 -13.49 -5.74 14.48
CA ASP A 113 -12.82 -6.96 14.90
C ASP A 113 -13.61 -7.78 15.93
N VAL A 114 -14.19 -7.12 16.92
CA VAL A 114 -14.94 -7.77 18.01
C VAL A 114 -16.45 -7.83 17.77
N ARG A 115 -16.93 -7.11 16.74
CA ARG A 115 -18.36 -7.01 16.37
C ARG A 115 -19.27 -6.52 17.49
N THR A 116 -18.73 -5.81 18.47
CA THR A 116 -19.49 -5.21 19.55
C THR A 116 -20.27 -4.00 19.03
N PRO A 117 -21.61 -3.94 19.22
CA PRO A 117 -22.40 -2.80 18.81
C PRO A 117 -22.35 -1.71 19.89
N HIS A 118 -22.16 -0.47 19.48
CA HIS A 118 -22.19 0.72 20.32
C HIS A 118 -23.25 1.71 19.83
N LEU A 119 -23.96 2.34 20.76
CA LEU A 119 -24.71 3.56 20.44
C LEU A 119 -23.72 4.73 20.51
N ILE A 120 -23.51 5.42 19.38
CA ILE A 120 -22.53 6.47 19.27
C ILE A 120 -23.14 7.80 18.87
N TRP A 121 -22.43 8.86 19.21
CA TRP A 121 -22.50 10.13 18.52
C TRP A 121 -21.42 10.15 17.44
N HIS A 122 -21.79 10.18 16.17
CA HIS A 122 -20.90 10.49 15.06
C HIS A 122 -20.80 12.02 14.95
N VAL A 123 -19.65 12.56 15.28
CA VAL A 123 -19.41 14.01 15.29
C VAL A 123 -18.47 14.39 14.13
N GLN A 124 -18.92 15.33 13.32
CA GLN A 124 -18.10 15.95 12.28
C GLN A 124 -17.60 17.30 12.75
N VAL A 125 -16.29 17.52 12.70
CA VAL A 125 -15.64 18.80 13.04
C VAL A 125 -14.67 19.20 11.94
N ARG A 126 -14.75 20.46 11.51
CA ARG A 126 -13.75 21.09 10.66
C ARG A 126 -12.94 22.08 11.49
N PRO A 127 -11.69 21.75 11.89
CA PRO A 127 -10.85 22.68 12.63
C PRO A 127 -10.30 23.82 11.74
N ASN A 128 -10.19 23.59 10.44
CA ASN A 128 -9.72 24.54 9.45
C ASN A 128 -10.37 24.28 8.08
N ALA A 129 -10.01 25.02 7.05
CA ALA A 129 -10.59 24.92 5.71
C ALA A 129 -10.27 23.59 4.99
N VAL A 130 -9.23 22.88 5.42
CA VAL A 130 -8.76 21.65 4.79
C VAL A 130 -9.29 20.41 5.51
N ASP A 131 -9.13 20.34 6.83
CA ASP A 131 -9.43 19.16 7.61
C ASP A 131 -10.92 18.98 7.87
N ASN A 132 -11.35 17.71 7.83
CA ASN A 132 -12.73 17.30 8.08
C ASN A 132 -12.74 16.03 8.95
N TRP A 133 -12.64 16.22 10.26
CA TRP A 133 -12.54 15.11 11.21
C TRP A 133 -13.89 14.48 11.54
N TYR A 134 -13.93 13.18 11.56
CA TYR A 134 -15.03 12.36 12.04
C TYR A 134 -14.63 11.67 13.34
N TYR A 135 -15.51 11.73 14.33
CA TYR A 135 -15.38 11.11 15.64
C TYR A 135 -16.53 10.16 15.90
N PHE A 136 -16.23 9.02 16.46
CA PHE A 136 -17.19 8.02 16.94
C PHE A 136 -17.10 7.99 18.46
N ILE A 137 -18.06 8.62 19.12
CA ILE A 137 -18.05 8.82 20.58
C ILE A 137 -19.17 7.97 21.18
N ASP A 138 -18.79 7.06 22.07
CA ASP A 138 -19.76 6.20 22.76
C ASP A 138 -20.73 7.05 23.60
N ALA A 139 -22.02 6.92 23.35
CA ALA A 139 -23.06 7.73 24.00
C ALA A 139 -23.23 7.41 25.51
N LYS A 140 -22.75 6.26 25.95
CA LYS A 140 -22.80 5.81 27.34
C LYS A 140 -21.57 6.24 28.13
N THR A 141 -20.37 6.08 27.57
CA THR A 141 -19.10 6.29 28.29
C THR A 141 -18.43 7.63 27.98
N GLY A 142 -18.73 8.27 26.84
CA GLY A 142 -18.04 9.44 26.32
C GLY A 142 -16.66 9.13 25.72
N GLU A 143 -16.29 7.86 25.60
CA GLU A 143 -15.05 7.42 25.01
C GLU A 143 -15.03 7.68 23.50
N ILE A 144 -13.88 8.13 22.99
CA ILE A 144 -13.62 8.20 21.54
C ILE A 144 -13.22 6.81 21.07
N LEU A 145 -14.16 6.07 20.47
CA LEU A 145 -13.93 4.71 19.99
C LEU A 145 -13.11 4.71 18.70
N GLU A 146 -13.36 5.68 17.81
CA GLU A 146 -12.66 5.85 16.55
C GLU A 146 -12.64 7.33 16.15
N LYS A 147 -11.59 7.75 15.47
CA LYS A 147 -11.54 9.06 14.80
C LYS A 147 -10.67 8.98 13.57
N TYR A 148 -11.03 9.73 12.54
CA TYR A 148 -10.19 9.88 11.34
C TYR A 148 -10.48 11.23 10.65
N ASN A 149 -9.50 11.69 9.87
CA ASN A 149 -9.68 12.83 8.99
C ASN A 149 -10.34 12.35 7.69
N ASN A 150 -11.55 12.80 7.42
CA ASN A 150 -12.33 12.47 6.22
C ASN A 150 -12.04 13.44 5.05
N THR A 151 -10.99 14.24 5.13
CA THR A 151 -10.53 15.01 3.99
C THR A 151 -9.96 14.05 2.97
N GLN A 152 -10.53 14.01 1.79
CA GLN A 152 -9.98 13.23 0.69
C GLN A 152 -8.79 14.02 0.14
N SER A 153 -7.61 13.52 0.39
CA SER A 153 -6.36 14.05 -0.15
C SER A 153 -5.68 12.95 -0.94
N ASP A 154 -5.79 13.01 -2.27
CA ASP A 154 -4.93 12.18 -3.10
C ASP A 154 -3.52 12.76 -3.04
N GLY A 155 -2.52 11.91 -2.78
CA GLY A 155 -1.15 12.39 -2.71
C GLY A 155 -0.16 11.46 -1.99
N PRO A 156 1.09 11.94 -1.85
CA PRO A 156 2.12 11.20 -1.12
C PRO A 156 1.70 10.92 0.32
N ALA A 157 1.87 9.68 0.75
CA ALA A 157 1.64 9.23 2.11
C ALA A 157 2.82 8.39 2.59
N SER A 158 2.99 8.25 3.90
CA SER A 158 4.03 7.42 4.47
C SER A 158 3.53 6.72 5.71
N GLY A 159 3.88 5.46 5.85
CA GLY A 159 3.60 4.64 7.01
C GLY A 159 4.81 3.81 7.40
N THR A 160 4.62 2.85 8.29
CA THR A 160 5.65 1.89 8.69
C THR A 160 5.10 0.48 8.57
N ALA A 161 5.92 -0.44 8.07
CA ALA A 161 5.58 -1.85 8.02
C ALA A 161 6.85 -2.71 8.14
N THR A 162 6.67 -3.97 8.50
CA THR A 162 7.77 -4.91 8.72
C THR A 162 8.12 -5.61 7.41
N ASP A 163 9.40 -5.69 7.09
CA ASP A 163 9.94 -6.39 5.94
C ASP A 163 10.16 -7.90 6.19
N LEU A 164 10.70 -8.62 5.21
CA LEU A 164 11.00 -10.07 5.32
C LEU A 164 12.07 -10.38 6.37
N ASN A 165 12.90 -9.42 6.73
CA ASN A 165 13.97 -9.57 7.72
C ASN A 165 13.53 -9.13 9.13
N GLU A 166 12.21 -8.98 9.34
CA GLU A 166 11.60 -8.53 10.60
C GLU A 166 12.01 -7.09 11.02
N VAL A 167 12.51 -6.28 10.08
CA VAL A 167 12.90 -4.89 10.30
C VAL A 167 11.73 -3.96 9.93
N GLN A 168 11.48 -2.96 10.79
CA GLN A 168 10.51 -1.91 10.46
C GLN A 168 11.08 -0.94 9.44
N GLN A 169 10.42 -0.86 8.29
CA GLN A 169 10.74 0.06 7.21
C GLN A 169 9.74 1.21 7.14
N THR A 170 10.19 2.37 6.67
CA THR A 170 9.29 3.43 6.24
C THR A 170 8.80 3.11 4.83
N VAL A 171 7.49 2.95 4.69
CA VAL A 171 6.85 2.71 3.39
C VAL A 171 6.30 4.02 2.86
N HIS A 172 6.90 4.53 1.80
CA HIS A 172 6.37 5.65 1.03
C HIS A 172 5.31 5.13 0.06
N SER A 173 4.14 5.70 0.09
CA SER A 173 3.00 5.29 -0.72
C SER A 173 2.30 6.51 -1.33
N TYR A 174 1.32 6.26 -2.19
CA TYR A 174 0.47 7.31 -2.74
C TYR A 174 -0.99 7.00 -2.42
N GLU A 175 -1.66 7.92 -1.73
CA GLU A 175 -3.07 7.79 -1.38
C GLU A 175 -3.96 8.25 -2.53
N ILE A 176 -5.00 7.46 -2.83
CA ILE A 176 -6.04 7.80 -3.80
C ILE A 176 -7.39 7.35 -3.24
N SER A 177 -8.24 8.30 -2.95
CA SER A 177 -9.63 8.03 -2.50
C SER A 177 -9.69 7.08 -1.29
N GLY A 178 -8.75 7.22 -0.35
CA GLY A 178 -8.68 6.40 0.87
C GLY A 178 -7.99 5.04 0.71
N TRP A 179 -7.38 4.77 -0.45
CA TRP A 179 -6.55 3.60 -0.71
C TRP A 179 -5.10 4.02 -0.90
N TYR A 180 -4.19 3.30 -0.28
CA TYR A 180 -2.76 3.50 -0.39
C TYR A 180 -2.18 2.56 -1.42
N TYR A 181 -1.46 3.10 -2.40
CA TYR A 181 -0.75 2.33 -3.43
C TYR A 181 0.75 2.40 -3.15
N MET A 182 1.45 1.30 -3.27
CA MET A 182 2.88 1.23 -2.99
C MET A 182 3.69 1.89 -4.12
N ILE A 183 3.62 3.22 -4.15
CA ILE A 183 4.26 4.11 -5.11
C ILE A 183 4.98 5.20 -4.34
N ASP A 184 6.32 5.16 -4.34
CA ASP A 184 7.15 6.20 -3.75
C ASP A 184 7.32 7.38 -4.72
N SER A 185 6.60 8.45 -4.43
CA SER A 185 6.67 9.75 -5.14
C SER A 185 7.52 10.79 -4.39
N SER A 186 8.19 10.41 -3.30
CA SER A 186 8.96 11.32 -2.46
C SER A 186 10.35 11.64 -3.01
N ARG A 187 10.81 10.88 -3.99
CA ARG A 187 12.18 10.96 -4.50
C ARG A 187 12.33 11.86 -5.72
N PRO A 188 13.55 12.38 -6.00
CA PRO A 188 13.81 13.28 -7.12
C PRO A 188 13.44 12.75 -8.51
N ILE A 189 13.27 11.44 -8.65
CA ILE A 189 12.82 10.78 -9.87
C ILE A 189 11.34 11.08 -10.21
N TRP A 190 10.53 11.50 -9.23
CA TRP A 190 9.10 11.77 -9.43
C TRP A 190 8.87 12.98 -10.34
N GLN A 191 8.16 12.78 -11.43
CA GLN A 191 7.84 13.81 -12.42
C GLN A 191 6.37 14.22 -12.39
N GLY A 192 5.56 13.62 -11.51
CA GLY A 192 4.14 13.91 -11.39
C GLY A 192 3.29 12.94 -12.20
N GLY A 193 2.00 13.29 -12.29
CA GLY A 193 0.98 12.48 -12.93
C GLY A 193 -0.17 12.21 -11.97
N SER A 194 -1.30 11.81 -12.52
CA SER A 194 -2.50 11.48 -11.73
C SER A 194 -2.76 9.98 -11.80
N LEU A 195 -2.97 9.35 -10.65
CA LEU A 195 -3.50 8.01 -10.60
C LEU A 195 -5.05 8.06 -10.64
N PRO A 196 -5.73 7.07 -11.26
CA PRO A 196 -5.19 5.86 -11.88
C PRO A 196 -4.63 6.05 -13.31
N GLY A 197 -4.17 7.24 -13.66
CA GLY A 197 -3.50 7.50 -14.92
C GLY A 197 -2.12 6.84 -15.00
N THR A 198 -1.25 7.40 -15.83
CA THR A 198 0.13 6.95 -15.95
C THR A 198 1.03 7.97 -15.25
N PRO A 199 1.33 7.80 -13.96
CA PRO A 199 2.31 8.64 -13.28
C PRO A 199 3.68 8.41 -13.92
N LEU A 200 4.50 9.47 -13.95
CA LEU A 200 5.84 9.45 -14.52
C LEU A 200 6.86 9.54 -13.39
N GLY A 201 7.83 8.64 -13.44
CA GLY A 201 8.85 8.51 -12.40
C GLY A 201 8.31 7.80 -11.15
N GLY A 202 9.08 7.84 -10.07
CA GLY A 202 8.76 7.15 -8.82
C GLY A 202 9.17 5.68 -8.80
N LEU A 203 9.07 5.08 -7.60
CA LEU A 203 9.35 3.67 -7.39
C LEU A 203 8.03 2.94 -7.14
N TRP A 204 7.74 1.91 -7.93
CA TRP A 204 6.50 1.18 -7.87
C TRP A 204 6.73 -0.25 -7.45
N THR A 205 5.91 -0.73 -6.54
CA THR A 205 5.86 -2.15 -6.22
C THR A 205 4.54 -2.74 -6.68
N LEU A 206 4.65 -3.75 -7.52
CA LEU A 206 3.54 -4.52 -8.06
C LEU A 206 3.62 -5.95 -7.55
N ARG A 207 2.52 -6.66 -7.62
CA ARG A 207 2.44 -8.10 -7.36
C ARG A 207 2.03 -8.85 -8.61
N TYR A 208 2.60 -10.01 -8.81
CA TYR A 208 2.20 -10.94 -9.86
C TYR A 208 1.12 -11.89 -9.34
N GLN A 209 0.05 -12.06 -10.08
CA GLN A 209 -1.03 -12.98 -9.73
C GLN A 209 -1.75 -13.44 -11.00
N GLY A 210 -1.79 -14.75 -11.24
CA GLY A 210 -2.53 -15.33 -12.36
C GLY A 210 -2.14 -14.75 -13.73
N GLU A 211 -0.84 -14.64 -13.99
CA GLU A 211 -0.25 -14.12 -15.23
C GLU A 211 -0.48 -12.61 -15.48
N SER A 212 -0.89 -11.86 -14.46
CA SER A 212 -1.14 -10.43 -14.55
C SER A 212 -0.43 -9.67 -13.43
N LEU A 213 -0.15 -8.39 -13.70
CA LEU A 213 0.46 -7.47 -12.74
C LEU A 213 -0.63 -6.61 -12.10
N TYR A 214 -0.57 -6.49 -10.79
CA TYR A 214 -1.48 -5.66 -10.00
C TYR A 214 -0.69 -4.73 -9.10
N TYR A 215 -1.20 -3.54 -8.87
CA TYR A 215 -0.65 -2.67 -7.83
C TYR A 215 -0.70 -3.36 -6.46
N ALA A 216 0.36 -3.22 -5.67
CA ALA A 216 0.29 -3.44 -4.25
C ALA A 216 -0.49 -2.27 -3.62
N TYR A 217 -1.58 -2.55 -2.93
CA TYR A 217 -2.43 -1.54 -2.31
C TYR A 217 -3.01 -2.01 -0.99
N SER A 218 -3.35 -1.05 -0.12
CA SER A 218 -3.93 -1.29 1.20
C SER A 218 -4.97 -0.23 1.56
N ASP A 219 -5.89 -0.55 2.46
CA ASP A 219 -6.80 0.40 3.09
C ASP A 219 -6.18 1.07 4.35
N ASN A 220 -4.95 0.70 4.70
CA ASN A 220 -4.21 1.24 5.84
C ASN A 220 -2.75 1.44 5.47
N VAL A 221 -2.23 2.65 5.67
CA VAL A 221 -0.86 3.06 5.32
C VAL A 221 0.24 2.24 6.03
N ASN A 222 -0.09 1.55 7.12
CA ASN A 222 0.84 0.74 7.91
C ASN A 222 0.64 -0.79 7.72
N THR A 223 -0.21 -1.21 6.79
CA THR A 223 -0.52 -2.64 6.60
C THR A 223 -0.12 -3.08 5.19
N TRP A 224 0.97 -3.83 5.08
CA TRP A 224 1.55 -4.32 3.84
C TRP A 224 2.10 -5.73 4.01
N GLU A 225 2.17 -6.49 2.93
CA GLU A 225 2.86 -7.79 2.93
C GLU A 225 4.37 -7.57 3.00
N ALA A 226 5.08 -8.44 3.73
CA ALA A 226 6.51 -8.26 4.03
C ALA A 226 7.40 -8.28 2.79
N ASP A 227 7.07 -9.10 1.79
CA ASP A 227 7.76 -9.16 0.49
C ASP A 227 7.64 -7.86 -0.31
N GLN A 228 6.44 -7.23 -0.28
CA GLN A 228 6.20 -5.93 -0.90
C GLN A 228 7.03 -4.85 -0.20
N VAL A 229 7.07 -4.88 1.14
CA VAL A 229 7.86 -3.93 1.94
C VAL A 229 9.34 -4.06 1.61
N SER A 230 9.87 -5.29 1.58
CA SER A 230 11.27 -5.54 1.22
C SER A 230 11.62 -5.05 -0.19
N ALA A 231 10.85 -5.44 -1.20
CA ALA A 231 11.09 -5.01 -2.57
C ALA A 231 11.06 -3.48 -2.71
N HIS A 232 10.09 -2.83 -2.07
CA HIS A 232 9.92 -1.38 -2.12
C HIS A 232 11.07 -0.63 -1.45
N SER A 233 11.41 -1.03 -0.22
CA SER A 233 12.48 -0.42 0.55
C SER A 233 13.85 -0.62 -0.11
N ASN A 234 14.15 -1.86 -0.54
CA ASN A 234 15.40 -2.19 -1.20
C ASN A 234 15.57 -1.42 -2.50
N THR A 235 14.52 -1.33 -3.35
CA THR A 235 14.53 -0.47 -4.54
C THR A 235 14.83 0.99 -4.17
N GLY A 236 14.29 1.47 -3.06
CA GLY A 236 14.56 2.80 -2.54
C GLY A 236 16.01 3.02 -2.13
N TYR A 237 16.64 2.06 -1.45
CA TYR A 237 18.06 2.13 -1.07
C TYR A 237 18.97 2.08 -2.29
N VAL A 238 18.68 1.20 -3.25
CA VAL A 238 19.46 1.11 -4.50
C VAL A 238 19.36 2.40 -5.30
N PHE A 239 18.16 2.94 -5.49
CA PHE A 239 17.97 4.24 -6.16
C PHE A 239 18.79 5.33 -5.47
N GLN A 240 18.72 5.42 -4.14
CA GLN A 240 19.42 6.46 -3.38
C GLN A 240 20.93 6.36 -3.55
N TYR A 241 21.49 5.13 -3.52
CA TYR A 241 22.90 4.91 -3.75
C TYR A 241 23.36 5.44 -5.11
N PHE A 242 22.66 5.08 -6.19
CA PHE A 242 23.03 5.54 -7.54
C PHE A 242 22.82 7.05 -7.73
N TYR A 243 21.80 7.61 -7.08
CA TYR A 243 21.54 9.04 -7.10
C TYR A 243 22.63 9.83 -6.36
N ASP A 244 22.98 9.45 -5.14
CA ASP A 244 23.96 10.15 -4.31
C ASP A 244 25.39 10.00 -4.84
N THR A 245 25.70 8.82 -5.37
CA THR A 245 27.08 8.50 -5.81
C THR A 245 27.35 9.01 -7.22
N PHE A 246 26.39 8.90 -8.12
CA PHE A 246 26.60 9.17 -9.55
C PHE A 246 25.67 10.24 -10.12
N GLY A 247 24.77 10.84 -9.32
CA GLY A 247 23.75 11.77 -9.79
C GLY A 247 22.73 11.12 -10.73
N ARG A 248 22.57 9.79 -10.66
CA ARG A 248 21.78 9.05 -11.63
C ARG A 248 20.29 9.08 -11.29
N LEU A 249 19.49 9.56 -12.22
CA LEU A 249 18.04 9.65 -12.10
C LEU A 249 17.36 8.39 -12.67
N GLY A 250 17.39 7.30 -11.88
CA GLY A 250 16.78 6.03 -12.27
C GLY A 250 17.61 5.18 -13.23
N ILE A 251 17.02 4.10 -13.72
CA ILE A 251 17.71 3.09 -14.56
C ILE A 251 18.21 3.69 -15.88
N ASP A 252 17.46 4.60 -16.48
CA ASP A 252 17.77 5.22 -17.76
C ASP A 252 18.43 6.60 -17.67
N SER A 253 18.66 7.11 -16.46
CA SER A 253 19.15 8.47 -16.17
C SER A 253 18.20 9.61 -16.57
N THR A 254 16.98 9.32 -17.06
CA THR A 254 16.01 10.32 -17.51
C THR A 254 14.81 10.43 -16.56
N GLY A 255 14.75 9.59 -15.54
CA GLY A 255 13.69 9.59 -14.54
C GLY A 255 12.49 8.70 -14.87
N SER A 256 12.69 7.67 -15.69
CA SER A 256 11.64 6.66 -15.89
C SER A 256 11.30 5.93 -14.60
N THR A 257 10.05 5.53 -14.48
CA THR A 257 9.55 4.74 -13.35
C THR A 257 10.39 3.48 -13.14
N ILE A 258 10.78 3.21 -11.90
CA ILE A 258 11.42 1.95 -11.49
C ILE A 258 10.35 1.04 -10.91
N ILE A 259 10.25 -0.16 -11.44
CA ILE A 259 9.21 -1.13 -11.06
C ILE A 259 9.84 -2.37 -10.46
N SER A 260 9.34 -2.77 -9.29
CA SER A 260 9.62 -4.06 -8.65
C SER A 260 8.35 -4.91 -8.64
N VAL A 261 8.48 -6.19 -8.98
CA VAL A 261 7.35 -7.13 -9.02
C VAL A 261 7.65 -8.31 -8.10
N VAL A 262 6.81 -8.53 -7.11
CA VAL A 262 6.89 -9.65 -6.17
C VAL A 262 5.92 -10.77 -6.52
N ASN A 263 6.05 -11.91 -5.85
CA ASN A 263 5.23 -13.13 -6.03
C ASN A 263 5.29 -13.69 -7.46
N VAL A 264 6.44 -13.55 -8.12
CA VAL A 264 6.60 -14.05 -9.49
C VAL A 264 6.71 -15.56 -9.47
N THR A 265 5.94 -16.20 -10.35
CA THR A 265 5.91 -17.67 -10.49
C THR A 265 6.40 -18.10 -11.88
N SER A 266 6.90 -19.33 -11.97
CA SER A 266 7.25 -19.96 -13.23
C SER A 266 6.32 -21.13 -13.51
N GLY A 267 5.48 -21.01 -14.55
CA GLY A 267 4.48 -22.05 -14.84
C GLY A 267 3.48 -22.30 -13.70
N GLY A 268 3.20 -21.28 -12.89
CA GLY A 268 2.31 -21.36 -11.72
C GLY A 268 2.93 -22.02 -10.47
N GLN A 269 4.24 -22.26 -10.49
CA GLN A 269 5.01 -22.78 -9.34
C GLN A 269 5.86 -21.65 -8.74
N PRO A 270 6.22 -21.74 -7.43
CA PRO A 270 7.19 -20.83 -6.82
C PRO A 270 8.48 -20.77 -7.65
N MET A 271 9.17 -19.64 -7.61
CA MET A 271 10.36 -19.43 -8.42
C MET A 271 11.56 -19.12 -7.53
N ASP A 272 12.61 -19.95 -7.63
CA ASP A 272 13.92 -19.75 -7.01
C ASP A 272 14.81 -18.82 -7.88
N ASN A 273 14.33 -17.62 -8.21
CA ASN A 273 15.09 -16.67 -9.01
C ASN A 273 14.59 -15.24 -8.84
N ALA A 274 15.48 -14.27 -9.07
CA ALA A 274 15.16 -12.90 -9.37
C ALA A 274 15.78 -12.53 -10.72
N TYR A 275 15.22 -11.55 -11.44
CA TYR A 275 15.79 -11.10 -12.72
C TYR A 275 15.28 -9.73 -13.14
N TRP A 276 16.13 -9.00 -13.88
CA TRP A 276 15.73 -7.88 -14.72
C TRP A 276 15.23 -8.39 -16.07
N ASN A 277 14.04 -7.98 -16.51
CA ASN A 277 13.44 -8.44 -17.77
C ASN A 277 13.42 -7.39 -18.90
N GLY A 278 14.16 -6.29 -18.74
CA GLY A 278 14.15 -5.17 -19.68
C GLY A 278 13.14 -4.07 -19.34
N ALA A 279 12.22 -4.31 -18.39
CA ALA A 279 11.18 -3.38 -17.98
C ALA A 279 11.03 -3.24 -16.47
N TYR A 280 11.23 -4.30 -15.72
CA TYR A 280 11.09 -4.34 -14.26
C TYR A 280 11.98 -5.41 -13.63
N MET A 281 12.26 -5.26 -12.34
CA MET A 281 12.90 -6.27 -11.50
C MET A 281 11.82 -7.23 -10.99
N ALA A 282 12.02 -8.52 -11.22
CA ALA A 282 11.09 -9.59 -10.83
C ALA A 282 11.70 -10.43 -9.71
N TYR A 283 10.92 -10.71 -8.66
CA TYR A 283 11.35 -11.50 -7.52
C TYR A 283 10.39 -12.67 -7.30
N GLY A 284 10.94 -13.88 -7.27
CA GLY A 284 10.23 -15.07 -6.86
C GLY A 284 10.16 -15.18 -5.34
N ASP A 285 9.19 -15.97 -4.87
CA ASP A 285 8.99 -16.21 -3.43
C ASP A 285 9.98 -17.26 -2.86
N GLY A 286 10.88 -17.78 -3.74
CA GLY A 286 11.72 -18.92 -3.38
C GLY A 286 10.92 -20.22 -3.31
N ASP A 287 11.65 -21.34 -3.28
CA ASP A 287 11.04 -22.68 -3.13
C ASP A 287 11.98 -23.60 -2.32
N ILE A 288 12.96 -24.20 -2.98
CA ILE A 288 13.87 -25.20 -2.36
C ILE A 288 15.20 -24.56 -1.96
N LEU A 289 15.72 -23.65 -2.79
CA LEU A 289 17.06 -23.10 -2.62
C LEU A 289 17.04 -21.78 -1.84
N PHE A 290 16.02 -20.98 -2.06
CA PHE A 290 15.94 -19.63 -1.54
C PHE A 290 14.67 -19.37 -0.75
N ASN A 291 14.78 -18.47 0.22
CA ASN A 291 13.67 -17.71 0.78
C ASN A 291 13.22 -16.63 -0.23
N PRO A 292 12.14 -15.87 0.00
CA PRO A 292 11.70 -14.83 -0.91
C PRO A 292 12.83 -13.86 -1.28
N LEU A 293 13.12 -13.77 -2.58
CA LEU A 293 14.31 -13.09 -3.10
C LEU A 293 14.25 -11.56 -2.93
N ALA A 294 13.07 -11.00 -2.73
CA ALA A 294 12.91 -9.58 -2.41
C ALA A 294 13.55 -9.18 -1.06
N GLY A 295 13.89 -10.16 -0.20
CA GLY A 295 14.46 -9.93 1.13
C GLY A 295 15.90 -9.42 1.14
N ALA A 296 16.66 -9.60 0.05
CA ALA A 296 18.07 -9.24 -0.02
C ALA A 296 18.29 -7.92 -0.77
N LEU A 297 19.02 -6.99 -0.12
CA LEU A 297 19.32 -5.67 -0.70
C LEU A 297 20.30 -5.78 -1.87
N ASP A 298 21.33 -6.60 -1.74
CA ASP A 298 22.34 -6.88 -2.77
C ASP A 298 21.72 -7.51 -4.03
N VAL A 299 20.73 -8.41 -3.88
CA VAL A 299 19.97 -8.97 -5.01
C VAL A 299 19.17 -7.88 -5.71
N ALA A 300 18.49 -7.00 -4.97
CA ALA A 300 17.79 -5.87 -5.58
C ALA A 300 18.72 -4.92 -6.32
N ALA A 301 19.94 -4.70 -5.79
CA ALA A 301 20.97 -3.89 -6.43
C ALA A 301 21.55 -4.59 -7.66
N HIS A 302 21.75 -5.89 -7.61
CA HIS A 302 22.18 -6.73 -8.74
C HIS A 302 21.19 -6.59 -9.92
N GLU A 303 19.90 -6.81 -9.67
CA GLU A 303 18.89 -6.74 -10.72
C GLU A 303 18.73 -5.33 -11.30
N MET A 304 18.73 -4.29 -10.46
CA MET A 304 18.69 -2.91 -10.96
C MET A 304 19.92 -2.57 -11.80
N THR A 305 21.07 -3.11 -11.44
CA THR A 305 22.33 -2.89 -12.18
C THR A 305 22.28 -3.49 -13.58
N HIS A 306 21.64 -4.65 -13.80
CA HIS A 306 21.40 -5.16 -15.14
C HIS A 306 20.65 -4.15 -16.01
N GLY A 307 19.62 -3.52 -15.48
CA GLY A 307 18.89 -2.46 -16.15
C GLY A 307 19.77 -1.24 -16.44
N ILE A 308 20.62 -0.84 -15.49
CA ILE A 308 21.57 0.27 -15.68
C ILE A 308 22.59 -0.05 -16.77
N VAL A 309 23.15 -1.25 -16.76
CA VAL A 309 24.11 -1.71 -17.80
C VAL A 309 23.46 -1.73 -19.17
N GLU A 310 22.22 -2.24 -19.27
CA GLU A 310 21.44 -2.23 -20.51
C GLU A 310 21.24 -0.82 -21.06
N ARG A 311 20.93 0.15 -20.20
CA ARG A 311 20.64 1.55 -20.58
C ARG A 311 21.90 2.44 -20.71
N THR A 312 23.08 1.89 -20.44
CA THR A 312 24.35 2.62 -20.58
C THR A 312 25.25 2.05 -21.66
N VAL A 313 25.93 0.97 -21.36
CA VAL A 313 26.91 0.34 -22.27
C VAL A 313 26.28 -0.72 -23.18
N GLY A 314 25.04 -1.19 -22.87
CA GLY A 314 24.31 -2.13 -23.70
C GLY A 314 25.04 -3.46 -23.90
N LEU A 315 25.68 -4.00 -22.85
CA LEU A 315 26.38 -5.28 -22.94
C LEU A 315 25.40 -6.39 -23.32
N GLU A 316 25.68 -7.03 -24.45
CA GLU A 316 24.87 -8.17 -24.87
C GLU A 316 25.01 -9.31 -23.86
N TYR A 317 23.87 -9.86 -23.35
CA TYR A 317 23.85 -10.86 -22.28
C TYR A 317 24.20 -12.25 -22.81
N LYS A 318 25.47 -12.38 -23.32
CA LYS A 318 26.03 -13.65 -23.75
C LYS A 318 27.57 -13.61 -23.70
N PHE A 319 28.20 -14.75 -23.51
CA PHE A 319 29.67 -14.93 -23.49
C PHE A 319 30.35 -13.95 -22.53
N GLN A 320 31.51 -13.38 -22.93
CA GLN A 320 32.27 -12.45 -22.09
C GLN A 320 31.52 -11.17 -21.76
N SER A 321 30.70 -10.65 -22.67
CA SER A 321 29.89 -9.47 -22.38
C SER A 321 28.80 -9.77 -21.36
N GLY A 322 28.23 -10.99 -21.39
CA GLY A 322 27.30 -11.46 -20.34
C GLY A 322 28.00 -11.61 -18.99
N ALA A 323 29.15 -12.26 -18.96
CA ALA A 323 29.97 -12.40 -17.75
C ALA A 323 30.38 -11.02 -17.16
N LEU A 324 30.67 -10.05 -17.99
CA LEU A 324 30.98 -8.69 -17.54
C LEU A 324 29.73 -7.98 -16.99
N ASN A 325 28.57 -8.20 -17.59
CA ASN A 325 27.28 -7.70 -17.09
C ASN A 325 27.00 -8.23 -15.69
N GLU A 326 27.14 -9.56 -15.47
CA GLU A 326 27.04 -10.18 -14.15
C GLU A 326 28.06 -9.61 -13.14
N SER A 327 29.30 -9.42 -13.57
CA SER A 327 30.34 -8.85 -12.70
C SER A 327 30.01 -7.42 -12.24
N PHE A 328 29.48 -6.59 -13.12
CA PHE A 328 29.00 -5.26 -12.72
C PHE A 328 27.81 -5.36 -11.75
N ALA A 329 26.87 -6.26 -12.01
CA ALA A 329 25.71 -6.48 -11.15
C ALA A 329 26.14 -6.90 -9.74
N ASP A 330 27.06 -7.85 -9.62
CA ASP A 330 27.60 -8.30 -8.32
C ASP A 330 28.40 -7.19 -7.61
N ILE A 331 29.26 -6.47 -8.33
CA ILE A 331 30.04 -5.36 -7.75
C ILE A 331 29.10 -4.32 -7.15
N PHE A 332 28.06 -3.91 -7.87
CA PHE A 332 27.12 -2.92 -7.35
C PHE A 332 26.16 -3.52 -6.30
N GLY A 333 25.86 -4.82 -6.32
CA GLY A 333 25.24 -5.53 -5.23
C GLY A 333 25.97 -5.28 -3.91
N ALA A 334 27.24 -5.72 -3.84
CA ALA A 334 28.08 -5.55 -2.66
C ALA A 334 28.39 -4.07 -2.33
N MET A 335 28.42 -3.17 -3.31
CA MET A 335 28.66 -1.74 -3.05
C MET A 335 27.46 -1.00 -2.51
N VAL A 336 26.25 -1.48 -2.73
CA VAL A 336 25.02 -0.93 -2.17
C VAL A 336 24.78 -1.48 -0.77
N ASP A 337 24.89 -2.78 -0.58
CA ASP A 337 24.68 -3.44 0.71
C ASP A 337 25.77 -3.04 1.70
N ARG A 338 27.02 -3.24 1.37
CA ARG A 338 28.22 -2.88 2.15
C ARG A 338 28.43 -3.62 3.47
N ASP A 339 27.61 -4.55 3.83
CA ASP A 339 27.79 -5.30 5.07
C ASP A 339 28.96 -6.27 4.93
N ASP A 340 29.13 -6.86 3.74
CA ASP A 340 30.26 -7.72 3.41
C ASP A 340 30.55 -7.77 1.90
N TRP A 341 31.15 -8.85 1.41
CA TRP A 341 31.43 -9.13 -0.02
C TRP A 341 30.67 -10.36 -0.51
N GLN A 342 29.61 -10.73 0.17
CA GLN A 342 28.74 -11.80 -0.24
C GLN A 342 27.56 -11.27 -1.07
N ILE A 343 26.91 -12.13 -1.81
CA ILE A 343 25.71 -11.85 -2.58
C ILE A 343 24.68 -12.90 -2.24
N GLY A 344 23.52 -12.48 -1.79
CA GLY A 344 22.34 -13.29 -1.54
C GLY A 344 22.43 -14.15 -0.27
N GLU A 345 23.24 -13.81 0.72
CA GLU A 345 23.34 -14.54 1.99
C GLU A 345 22.03 -14.52 2.75
N MET A 346 21.26 -13.42 2.67
CA MET A 346 19.99 -13.27 3.38
C MET A 346 18.86 -14.15 2.83
N ILE A 347 19.00 -14.65 1.61
CA ILE A 347 17.95 -15.45 0.96
C ILE A 347 18.24 -16.95 0.95
N ILE A 348 19.38 -17.42 1.44
CA ILE A 348 19.69 -18.86 1.43
C ILE A 348 18.75 -19.63 2.35
N ALA A 349 17.90 -20.49 1.79
CA ALA A 349 17.04 -21.38 2.54
C ALA A 349 17.73 -22.71 2.88
N ASN A 350 18.66 -23.18 2.03
CA ASN A 350 19.32 -24.45 2.17
C ASN A 350 20.84 -24.30 2.04
N THR A 351 21.54 -24.30 3.17
CA THR A 351 23.01 -24.17 3.24
C THR A 351 23.76 -25.39 2.72
N ASP A 352 23.13 -26.56 2.53
CA ASP A 352 23.79 -27.75 1.98
C ASP A 352 24.24 -27.50 0.53
N ASN A 353 23.55 -26.64 -0.20
CA ASN A 353 23.89 -26.26 -1.57
C ASN A 353 24.85 -25.05 -1.65
N TYR A 354 24.96 -24.27 -0.58
CA TYR A 354 25.73 -23.02 -0.50
C TYR A 354 26.61 -23.03 0.75
N SER A 355 27.77 -23.71 0.68
CA SER A 355 28.68 -23.89 1.83
C SER A 355 29.26 -22.59 2.38
N SER A 356 29.28 -21.51 1.59
CA SER A 356 29.67 -20.15 2.03
C SER A 356 28.57 -19.45 2.81
N GLY A 357 27.33 -19.99 2.78
CA GLY A 357 26.15 -19.31 3.32
C GLY A 357 25.59 -18.22 2.41
N ALA A 358 26.17 -18.01 1.24
CA ALA A 358 25.77 -17.01 0.25
C ALA A 358 25.72 -17.61 -1.15
N LEU A 359 25.01 -16.95 -2.06
CA LEU A 359 24.95 -17.33 -3.47
C LEU A 359 26.35 -17.19 -4.13
N ARG A 360 27.05 -16.10 -3.83
CA ARG A 360 28.43 -15.84 -4.24
C ARG A 360 29.20 -15.15 -3.13
N ASP A 361 30.53 -15.36 -3.08
CA ASP A 361 31.45 -14.67 -2.18
C ASP A 361 32.57 -14.02 -3.00
N LEU A 362 32.49 -12.70 -3.14
CA LEU A 362 33.41 -11.90 -3.93
C LEU A 362 34.77 -11.72 -3.25
N SER A 363 34.85 -11.91 -1.92
CA SER A 363 36.11 -11.88 -1.16
C SER A 363 36.95 -13.14 -1.34
N ALA A 364 36.30 -14.26 -1.65
CA ALA A 364 36.92 -15.56 -1.82
C ALA A 364 36.35 -16.32 -3.04
N PRO A 365 36.52 -15.79 -4.26
CA PRO A 365 35.85 -16.28 -5.45
C PRO A 365 36.15 -17.75 -5.77
N HIS A 366 37.28 -18.26 -5.37
CA HIS A 366 37.65 -19.68 -5.51
C HIS A 366 36.86 -20.62 -4.59
N GLN A 367 36.37 -20.12 -3.45
CA GLN A 367 35.70 -20.92 -2.41
C GLN A 367 34.18 -20.72 -2.43
N GLY A 368 33.72 -19.57 -2.88
CA GLY A 368 32.32 -19.20 -2.92
C GLY A 368 31.53 -19.70 -4.13
N GLY A 369 32.10 -20.62 -4.93
CA GLY A 369 31.44 -21.11 -6.15
C GLY A 369 31.40 -20.10 -7.30
N ASN A 370 32.04 -18.96 -7.17
CA ASN A 370 32.07 -17.90 -8.18
C ASN A 370 32.85 -18.33 -9.41
N ASN A 371 32.37 -17.95 -10.57
CA ASN A 371 33.08 -18.07 -11.82
C ASN A 371 33.99 -16.83 -12.00
N TYR A 372 35.28 -17.04 -11.99
CA TYR A 372 36.25 -16.01 -12.35
C TYR A 372 37.15 -16.49 -13.49
N TYR A 373 37.74 -15.55 -14.24
CA TYR A 373 38.53 -15.90 -15.39
C TYR A 373 39.89 -16.49 -14.97
N ASP A 374 40.12 -17.78 -15.28
CA ASP A 374 41.35 -18.48 -15.17
C ASP A 374 41.60 -19.34 -16.45
N ALA A 375 42.64 -20.17 -16.43
CA ALA A 375 42.95 -21.04 -17.59
C ALA A 375 41.90 -22.09 -17.91
N GLY A 376 40.98 -22.40 -16.98
CA GLY A 376 39.88 -23.35 -17.13
C GLY A 376 38.51 -22.72 -17.30
N TRP A 377 38.43 -21.39 -17.24
CA TRP A 377 37.16 -20.71 -17.27
C TRP A 377 36.43 -20.84 -18.62
N GLN A 378 35.14 -21.11 -18.56
CA GLN A 378 34.27 -21.10 -19.73
C GLN A 378 33.25 -19.97 -19.55
N PRO A 379 32.99 -19.13 -20.60
CA PRO A 379 31.97 -18.11 -20.53
C PRO A 379 30.62 -18.69 -20.15
N ALA A 380 29.87 -17.97 -19.26
CA ALA A 380 28.47 -18.30 -19.00
C ALA A 380 27.66 -18.21 -20.31
N HIS A 381 26.66 -19.06 -20.45
CA HIS A 381 25.82 -19.15 -21.65
C HIS A 381 24.67 -18.18 -21.60
#